data_ecf4ea087e710fe653799c8238770478
#
_entry.id   ecf4ea087e710fe653799c8238770478
#
_cell.length_a   1.000
_cell.length_b   1.000
_cell.length_c   1.000
_cell.angle_alpha   90.00
_cell.angle_beta   90.00
_cell.angle_gamma   90.00
#
_symmetry.space_group_name_H-M   'P 1'
#
loop_
_entity.id
_entity.type
_entity.pdbx_description
1 polymer ?
#
loop_
_entity_poly.entity_id
_entity_poly.type
_entity_poly.pdbx_seq_one_letter_code
_entity_poly.pdbx_strand_id
1 'polypeptide(L)'
;YLRLLARTKPYAGRLALAVFFGVLFGGSVFGLLFSAKGGMSQVFGGTATRLQATADAWINQWYAGGMNHDLLMTLVVLGVVLFCIALRGLSFFFSKYLIEWVAQRVVMGLRNDTFTKILHLPMLYFTGSRTGELMSRTLNDTQMIERGITEVISDLVQQPFVLAGAAAYLFFIDLRLALVSLAVFPLCILPVAIFGKRVRRHAKAGQERIADLSSIQQEAIGGAAIVKAYGMENHERARFEKHSLDFFRRQVKIIASKAAVSPLIEFFSVLAACTVLLY
;
A
#
# COMPACT_ATOMS: atom_id res chain seq x y z
N TYR A 1 1.09 5.24 -18.73
CA TYR A 1 0.59 5.90 -17.51
C TYR A 1 -0.10 7.23 -17.84
N LEU A 2 0.51 8.16 -18.61
CA LEU A 2 -0.09 9.46 -18.94
C LEU A 2 -1.46 9.34 -19.65
N ARG A 3 -1.64 8.37 -20.54
CA ARG A 3 -2.93 8.11 -21.21
C ARG A 3 -4.00 7.56 -20.26
N LEU A 4 -3.60 6.80 -19.25
CA LEU A 4 -4.51 6.31 -18.21
C LEU A 4 -4.93 7.46 -17.28
N LEU A 5 -3.98 8.31 -16.88
CA LEU A 5 -4.26 9.54 -16.11
C LEU A 5 -5.18 10.51 -16.88
N ALA A 6 -5.07 10.60 -18.20
CA ALA A 6 -5.99 11.40 -19.00
C ALA A 6 -7.44 10.90 -18.92
N ARG A 7 -7.65 9.59 -18.76
CA ARG A 7 -9.00 9.00 -18.60
C ARG A 7 -9.59 9.18 -17.19
N THR A 8 -8.80 9.58 -16.22
CA THR A 8 -9.31 9.94 -14.87
C THR A 8 -9.81 11.38 -14.81
N LYS A 9 -9.48 12.25 -15.80
CA LYS A 9 -9.92 13.67 -15.84
C LYS A 9 -11.42 13.88 -15.60
N PRO A 10 -12.35 13.12 -16.23
CA PRO A 10 -13.77 13.31 -15.97
C PRO A 10 -14.19 13.05 -14.51
N TYR A 11 -13.36 12.37 -13.74
CA TYR A 11 -13.58 12.03 -12.32
C TYR A 11 -12.71 12.85 -11.37
N ALA A 12 -12.12 13.96 -11.84
CA ALA A 12 -11.21 14.82 -11.07
C ALA A 12 -11.82 15.31 -9.75
N GLY A 13 -13.12 15.62 -9.72
CA GLY A 13 -13.81 16.01 -8.48
C GLY A 13 -13.78 14.93 -7.39
N ARG A 14 -13.96 13.65 -7.76
CA ARG A 14 -13.89 12.53 -6.82
C ARG A 14 -12.44 12.25 -6.39
N LEU A 15 -11.48 12.41 -7.29
CA LEU A 15 -10.07 12.32 -6.94
C LEU A 15 -9.65 13.46 -6.00
N ALA A 16 -10.10 14.68 -6.24
CA ALA A 16 -9.88 15.81 -5.34
C ALA A 16 -10.45 15.54 -3.93
N LEU A 17 -11.66 14.96 -3.86
CA LEU A 17 -12.26 14.55 -2.60
C LEU A 17 -11.47 13.42 -1.92
N ALA A 18 -10.96 12.46 -2.68
CA ALA A 18 -10.08 11.41 -2.17
C ALA A 18 -8.77 11.96 -1.61
N VAL A 19 -8.19 12.97 -2.28
CA VAL A 19 -7.00 13.70 -1.80
C VAL A 19 -7.32 14.46 -0.53
N PHE A 20 -8.47 15.16 -0.47
CA PHE A 20 -8.92 15.85 0.73
C PHE A 20 -9.00 14.91 1.94
N PHE A 21 -9.65 13.75 1.78
CA PHE A 21 -9.66 12.73 2.83
C PHE A 21 -8.27 12.15 3.12
N GLY A 22 -7.39 12.05 2.12
CA GLY A 22 -5.99 11.68 2.31
C GLY A 22 -5.21 12.68 3.18
N VAL A 23 -5.45 13.97 2.98
CA VAL A 23 -4.90 15.06 3.82
C VAL A 23 -5.42 14.95 5.26
N LEU A 24 -6.72 14.75 5.44
CA LEU A 24 -7.31 14.53 6.77
C LEU A 24 -6.75 13.29 7.45
N PHE A 25 -6.57 12.21 6.71
CA PHE A 25 -5.93 10.97 7.20
C PHE A 25 -4.49 11.23 7.66
N GLY A 26 -3.68 11.93 6.86
CA GLY A 26 -2.32 12.31 7.23
C GLY A 26 -2.27 13.29 8.42
N GLY A 27 -3.14 14.29 8.42
CA GLY A 27 -3.24 15.26 9.52
C GLY A 27 -3.67 14.64 10.85
N SER A 28 -4.50 13.57 10.81
CA SER A 28 -4.90 12.83 12.02
C SER A 28 -3.72 12.15 12.73
N VAL A 29 -2.61 11.87 12.02
CA VAL A 29 -1.38 11.34 12.63
C VAL A 29 -0.79 12.36 13.61
N PHE A 30 -0.72 13.63 13.20
CA PHE A 30 -0.29 14.71 14.08
C PHE A 30 -1.17 14.79 15.33
N GLY A 31 -2.50 14.75 15.17
CA GLY A 31 -3.45 14.77 16.30
C GLY A 31 -3.28 13.58 17.25
N LEU A 32 -3.09 12.38 16.71
CA LEU A 32 -2.84 11.16 17.51
C LEU A 32 -1.54 11.24 18.30
N LEU A 33 -0.44 11.64 17.66
CA LEU A 33 0.86 11.76 18.34
C LEU A 33 0.84 12.85 19.40
N PHE A 34 0.12 13.95 19.11
CA PHE A 34 -0.04 15.06 20.06
C PHE A 34 -0.88 14.62 21.28
N SER A 35 -2.00 13.95 21.07
CA SER A 35 -2.86 13.45 22.18
C SER A 35 -2.18 12.34 22.98
N ALA A 36 -1.39 11.47 22.34
CA ALA A 36 -0.59 10.45 23.03
C ALA A 36 0.45 11.08 23.98
N LYS A 37 1.13 12.15 23.54
CA LYS A 37 2.04 12.90 24.42
C LYS A 37 1.32 13.52 25.60
N GLY A 38 0.13 14.11 25.37
CA GLY A 38 -0.73 14.67 26.42
C GLY A 38 -1.17 13.62 27.44
N GLY A 39 -1.62 12.46 26.98
CA GLY A 39 -2.00 11.35 27.85
C GLY A 39 -0.82 10.79 28.66
N MET A 40 0.34 10.66 28.03
CA MET A 40 1.55 10.16 28.69
C MET A 40 2.07 11.13 29.77
N SER A 41 2.04 12.45 29.52
CA SER A 41 2.43 13.45 30.53
C SER A 41 1.50 13.45 31.73
N GLN A 42 0.23 13.14 31.58
CA GLN A 42 -0.75 13.04 32.65
C GLN A 42 -0.53 11.80 33.52
N VAL A 43 -0.21 10.65 32.90
CA VAL A 43 0.01 9.38 33.62
C VAL A 43 1.38 9.37 34.33
N PHE A 44 2.42 9.94 33.72
CA PHE A 44 3.80 9.91 34.24
C PHE A 44 4.26 11.22 34.91
N GLY A 45 3.37 12.19 35.13
CA GLY A 45 3.68 13.41 35.87
C GLY A 45 4.60 14.39 35.12
N GLY A 46 4.54 14.40 33.77
CA GLY A 46 5.31 15.32 32.91
C GLY A 46 4.74 16.75 32.90
N THR A 47 5.53 17.71 32.35
CA THR A 47 5.08 19.09 32.20
C THR A 47 3.88 19.20 31.25
N ALA A 48 2.79 19.79 31.75
CA ALA A 48 1.57 20.00 30.96
C ALA A 48 1.86 20.89 29.73
N THR A 49 1.38 20.45 28.55
CA THR A 49 1.44 21.24 27.34
C THR A 49 0.50 22.46 27.46
N ARG A 50 0.80 23.58 26.75
CA ARG A 50 -0.06 24.78 26.77
C ARG A 50 -1.53 24.50 26.45
N LEU A 51 -1.80 23.50 25.60
CA LEU A 51 -3.17 23.07 25.29
C LEU A 51 -3.83 22.28 26.43
N GLN A 52 -3.06 21.54 27.23
CA GLN A 52 -3.56 20.94 28.46
C GLN A 52 -3.97 22.01 29.47
N ALA A 53 -3.12 23.03 29.65
CA ALA A 53 -3.46 24.17 30.54
C ALA A 53 -4.72 24.93 30.07
N THR A 54 -4.93 25.06 28.76
CA THR A 54 -6.19 25.67 28.24
C THR A 54 -7.40 24.73 28.40
N ALA A 55 -7.22 23.42 28.25
CA ALA A 55 -8.25 22.43 28.50
C ALA A 55 -8.61 22.39 30.00
N ASP A 56 -7.60 22.43 30.89
CA ASP A 56 -7.81 22.55 32.34
C ASP A 56 -8.63 23.80 32.72
N ALA A 57 -8.27 24.96 32.12
CA ALA A 57 -9.00 26.19 32.34
C ALA A 57 -10.46 26.10 31.87
N TRP A 58 -10.70 25.49 30.70
CA TRP A 58 -12.05 25.26 30.16
C TRP A 58 -12.86 24.29 31.04
N ILE A 59 -12.28 23.18 31.45
CA ILE A 59 -12.93 22.17 32.30
C ILE A 59 -13.28 22.77 33.67
N ASN A 60 -12.37 23.49 34.28
CA ASN A 60 -12.60 24.17 35.56
C ASN A 60 -13.68 25.27 35.46
N GLN A 61 -13.86 25.90 34.28
CA GLN A 61 -14.88 26.90 34.06
C GLN A 61 -16.28 26.31 33.92
N TRP A 62 -16.39 25.10 33.34
CA TRP A 62 -17.69 24.51 33.02
C TRP A 62 -18.15 23.44 34.02
N TYR A 63 -17.26 22.90 34.86
CA TYR A 63 -17.56 21.79 35.76
C TYR A 63 -17.28 22.12 37.22
N ALA A 64 -18.25 22.67 37.91
CA ALA A 64 -18.26 22.90 39.37
C ALA A 64 -18.82 21.71 40.18
N GLY A 65 -18.89 20.51 39.57
CA GLY A 65 -19.53 19.31 40.18
C GLY A 65 -18.48 18.25 40.58
N GLY A 66 -18.61 17.77 41.77
CA GLY A 66 -17.82 16.86 42.59
C GLY A 66 -17.15 15.58 42.02
N MET A 67 -16.75 15.53 40.77
CA MET A 67 -15.97 14.43 40.18
C MET A 67 -14.48 14.74 40.28
N ASN A 68 -13.64 13.73 40.55
CA ASN A 68 -12.20 13.89 40.64
C ASN A 68 -11.66 14.50 39.34
N HIS A 69 -10.97 15.66 39.41
CA HIS A 69 -10.36 16.38 38.26
C HIS A 69 -9.54 15.47 37.37
N ASP A 70 -8.73 14.58 37.95
CA ASP A 70 -7.87 13.65 37.22
C ASP A 70 -8.66 12.63 36.37
N LEU A 71 -9.81 12.19 36.87
CA LEU A 71 -10.70 11.25 36.20
C LEU A 71 -11.36 11.92 34.98
N LEU A 72 -11.76 13.17 35.12
CA LEU A 72 -12.39 13.97 34.08
C LEU A 72 -11.42 14.28 32.96
N MET A 73 -10.18 14.66 33.30
CA MET A 73 -9.10 14.87 32.32
C MET A 73 -8.73 13.59 31.55
N THR A 74 -8.66 12.47 32.24
CA THR A 74 -8.41 11.16 31.59
C THR A 74 -9.52 10.82 30.61
N LEU A 75 -10.78 11.07 30.95
CA LEU A 75 -11.92 10.84 30.05
C LEU A 75 -11.89 11.76 28.83
N VAL A 76 -11.52 13.03 29.00
CA VAL A 76 -11.39 13.99 27.88
C VAL A 76 -10.27 13.57 26.94
N VAL A 77 -9.09 13.22 27.46
CA VAL A 77 -7.98 12.72 26.64
C VAL A 77 -8.37 11.45 25.88
N LEU A 78 -9.02 10.50 26.57
CA LEU A 78 -9.53 9.28 25.93
C LEU A 78 -10.55 9.58 24.84
N GLY A 79 -11.47 10.51 25.09
CA GLY A 79 -12.46 10.97 24.11
C GLY A 79 -11.80 11.59 22.87
N VAL A 80 -10.80 12.44 23.04
CA VAL A 80 -10.02 13.03 21.93
C VAL A 80 -9.29 11.95 21.14
N VAL A 81 -8.65 11.00 21.79
CA VAL A 81 -7.96 9.87 21.13
C VAL A 81 -8.95 9.06 20.30
N LEU A 82 -10.09 8.68 20.89
CA LEU A 82 -11.14 7.92 20.19
C LEU A 82 -11.71 8.71 19.00
N PHE A 83 -11.93 10.00 19.16
CA PHE A 83 -12.36 10.88 18.07
C PHE A 83 -11.33 10.94 16.94
N CYS A 84 -10.06 11.12 17.27
CA CYS A 84 -8.97 11.11 16.27
C CYS A 84 -8.88 9.77 15.53
N ILE A 85 -9.03 8.65 16.24
CA ILE A 85 -9.03 7.31 15.62
C ILE A 85 -10.25 7.13 14.71
N ALA A 86 -11.43 7.56 15.14
CA ALA A 86 -12.64 7.49 14.32
C ALA A 86 -12.53 8.37 13.08
N LEU A 87 -12.06 9.60 13.21
CA LEU A 87 -11.82 10.51 12.10
C LEU A 87 -10.80 9.93 11.12
N ARG A 88 -9.71 9.33 11.63
CA ARG A 88 -8.71 8.64 10.83
C ARG A 88 -9.30 7.48 10.05
N GLY A 89 -10.09 6.63 10.70
CA GLY A 89 -10.74 5.47 10.07
C GLY A 89 -11.74 5.88 8.98
N LEU A 90 -12.56 6.88 9.25
CA LEU A 90 -13.49 7.43 8.25
C LEU A 90 -12.75 8.06 7.06
N SER A 91 -11.72 8.84 7.33
CA SER A 91 -10.91 9.48 6.28
C SER A 91 -10.21 8.45 5.40
N PHE A 92 -9.65 7.40 6.00
CA PHE A 92 -9.06 6.28 5.28
C PHE A 92 -10.08 5.56 4.39
N PHE A 93 -11.26 5.23 4.97
CA PHE A 93 -12.34 4.56 4.25
C PHE A 93 -12.79 5.36 3.03
N PHE A 94 -13.13 6.65 3.21
CA PHE A 94 -13.62 7.48 2.11
C PHE A 94 -12.54 7.72 1.06
N SER A 95 -11.29 7.96 1.45
CA SER A 95 -10.17 8.13 0.52
C SER A 95 -10.01 6.86 -0.33
N LYS A 96 -9.91 5.69 0.29
CA LYS A 96 -9.73 4.42 -0.40
C LYS A 96 -10.93 4.06 -1.29
N TYR A 97 -12.14 4.21 -0.76
CA TYR A 97 -13.38 3.94 -1.52
C TYR A 97 -13.47 4.79 -2.79
N LEU A 98 -13.18 6.10 -2.70
CA LEU A 98 -13.23 6.99 -3.85
C LEU A 98 -12.18 6.65 -4.91
N ILE A 99 -10.98 6.29 -4.49
CA ILE A 99 -9.89 5.88 -5.41
C ILE A 99 -10.29 4.58 -6.13
N GLU A 100 -10.74 3.57 -5.40
CA GLU A 100 -11.17 2.29 -5.97
C GLU A 100 -12.37 2.47 -6.91
N TRP A 101 -13.33 3.31 -6.53
CA TRP A 101 -14.46 3.62 -7.40
C TRP A 101 -14.02 4.25 -8.73
N VAL A 102 -13.08 5.20 -8.70
CA VAL A 102 -12.54 5.82 -9.92
C VAL A 102 -11.79 4.80 -10.75
N ALA A 103 -10.96 3.95 -10.13
CA ALA A 103 -10.23 2.88 -10.82
C ALA A 103 -11.17 1.93 -11.54
N GLN A 104 -12.22 1.44 -10.87
CA GLN A 104 -13.24 0.56 -11.44
C GLN A 104 -13.96 1.23 -12.62
N ARG A 105 -14.26 2.50 -12.52
CA ARG A 105 -14.95 3.24 -13.59
C ARG A 105 -14.07 3.41 -14.83
N VAL A 106 -12.79 3.69 -14.64
CA VAL A 106 -11.80 3.77 -15.73
C VAL A 106 -11.63 2.41 -16.41
N VAL A 107 -11.51 1.34 -15.62
CA VAL A 107 -11.37 -0.04 -16.14
C VAL A 107 -12.62 -0.49 -16.90
N MET A 108 -13.81 -0.18 -16.38
CA MET A 108 -15.06 -0.43 -17.11
C MET A 108 -15.04 0.25 -18.48
N GLY A 109 -14.62 1.51 -18.55
CA GLY A 109 -14.48 2.22 -19.83
C GLY A 109 -13.48 1.56 -20.76
N LEU A 110 -12.33 1.11 -20.24
CA LEU A 110 -11.33 0.37 -21.02
C LEU A 110 -11.86 -0.95 -21.57
N ARG A 111 -12.58 -1.70 -20.74
CA ARG A 111 -13.23 -2.98 -21.17
C ARG A 111 -14.21 -2.75 -22.31
N ASN A 112 -15.08 -1.74 -22.17
CA ASN A 112 -16.07 -1.40 -23.18
C ASN A 112 -15.41 -0.95 -24.49
N ASP A 113 -14.39 -0.08 -24.42
CA ASP A 113 -13.66 0.39 -25.59
C ASP A 113 -12.92 -0.76 -26.30
N THR A 114 -12.32 -1.66 -25.52
CA THR A 114 -11.58 -2.82 -26.06
C THR A 114 -12.57 -3.77 -26.72
N PHE A 115 -13.68 -4.07 -26.08
CA PHE A 115 -14.73 -4.94 -26.62
C PHE A 115 -15.34 -4.35 -27.91
N THR A 116 -15.66 -3.06 -27.92
CA THR A 116 -16.16 -2.37 -29.12
C THR A 116 -15.15 -2.46 -30.26
N LYS A 117 -13.86 -2.24 -29.99
CA LYS A 117 -12.82 -2.38 -31.02
C LYS A 117 -12.72 -3.80 -31.55
N ILE A 118 -12.80 -4.81 -30.69
CA ILE A 118 -12.79 -6.22 -31.10
C ILE A 118 -13.94 -6.49 -32.07
N LEU A 119 -15.14 -6.03 -31.75
CA LEU A 119 -16.32 -6.23 -32.62
C LEU A 119 -16.17 -5.57 -34.00
N HIS A 120 -15.39 -4.52 -34.12
CA HIS A 120 -15.14 -3.83 -35.42
C HIS A 120 -13.95 -4.39 -36.19
N LEU A 121 -13.27 -5.46 -35.70
CA LEU A 121 -12.20 -6.10 -36.45
C LEU A 121 -12.75 -6.89 -37.64
N PRO A 122 -12.00 -6.92 -38.76
CA PRO A 122 -12.41 -7.70 -39.93
C PRO A 122 -12.46 -9.21 -39.62
N MET A 123 -13.36 -9.95 -40.30
CA MET A 123 -13.56 -11.38 -40.05
C MET A 123 -12.27 -12.21 -40.20
N LEU A 124 -11.38 -11.78 -41.09
CA LEU A 124 -10.07 -12.41 -41.28
C LEU A 124 -9.21 -12.47 -40.02
N TYR A 125 -9.36 -11.50 -39.11
CA TYR A 125 -8.64 -11.48 -37.83
C TYR A 125 -9.08 -12.63 -36.91
N PHE A 126 -10.35 -13.00 -36.95
CA PHE A 126 -10.92 -14.07 -36.11
C PHE A 126 -10.57 -15.48 -36.60
N THR A 127 -10.26 -15.66 -37.87
CA THR A 127 -9.83 -16.95 -38.40
C THR A 127 -8.42 -17.36 -38.00
N GLY A 128 -7.57 -16.38 -37.65
CA GLY A 128 -6.19 -16.62 -37.20
C GLY A 128 -5.93 -16.43 -35.71
N SER A 129 -6.83 -15.79 -34.96
CA SER A 129 -6.65 -15.50 -33.55
C SER A 129 -7.44 -16.46 -32.66
N ARG A 130 -6.80 -16.90 -31.56
CA ARG A 130 -7.47 -17.73 -30.56
C ARG A 130 -8.42 -16.85 -29.74
N THR A 131 -9.71 -17.15 -29.76
CA THR A 131 -10.76 -16.44 -29.00
C THR A 131 -10.39 -16.26 -27.52
N GLY A 132 -9.74 -17.27 -26.92
CA GLY A 132 -9.27 -17.22 -25.55
C GLY A 132 -8.22 -16.14 -25.30
N GLU A 133 -7.36 -15.83 -26.27
CA GLU A 133 -6.37 -14.75 -26.16
C GLU A 133 -7.05 -13.37 -26.12
N LEU A 134 -8.04 -13.15 -26.96
CA LEU A 134 -8.82 -11.90 -26.98
C LEU A 134 -9.61 -11.70 -25.67
N MET A 135 -10.21 -12.77 -25.15
CA MET A 135 -10.88 -12.73 -23.84
C MET A 135 -9.91 -12.43 -22.71
N SER A 136 -8.74 -13.09 -22.71
CA SER A 136 -7.69 -12.84 -21.72
C SER A 136 -7.22 -11.39 -21.74
N ARG A 137 -6.94 -10.81 -22.90
CA ARG A 137 -6.55 -9.39 -23.05
C ARG A 137 -7.65 -8.44 -22.56
N THR A 138 -8.91 -8.75 -22.81
CA THR A 138 -10.02 -7.88 -22.39
C THR A 138 -10.27 -7.94 -20.88
N LEU A 139 -10.11 -9.10 -20.25
CA LEU A 139 -10.43 -9.30 -18.84
C LEU A 139 -9.18 -9.24 -17.93
N ASN A 140 -8.16 -10.06 -18.22
CA ASN A 140 -7.00 -10.17 -17.34
C ASN A 140 -6.08 -8.96 -17.41
N ASP A 141 -5.77 -8.45 -18.62
CA ASP A 141 -4.91 -7.28 -18.76
C ASP A 141 -5.54 -6.04 -18.13
N THR A 142 -6.87 -5.87 -18.31
CA THR A 142 -7.58 -4.77 -17.66
C THR A 142 -7.63 -4.90 -16.14
N GLN A 143 -7.65 -6.10 -15.58
CA GLN A 143 -7.58 -6.35 -14.15
C GLN A 143 -6.17 -6.04 -13.59
N MET A 144 -5.11 -6.32 -14.35
CA MET A 144 -3.75 -5.91 -13.98
C MET A 144 -3.60 -4.37 -13.96
N ILE A 145 -4.23 -3.69 -14.93
CA ILE A 145 -4.28 -2.22 -14.97
C ILE A 145 -5.03 -1.67 -13.74
N GLU A 146 -6.15 -2.27 -13.37
CA GLU A 146 -6.94 -1.91 -12.19
C GLU A 146 -6.09 -1.94 -10.92
N ARG A 147 -5.42 -3.07 -10.64
CA ARG A 147 -4.54 -3.21 -9.46
C ARG A 147 -3.44 -2.15 -9.46
N GLY A 148 -2.77 -1.95 -10.60
CA GLY A 148 -1.72 -0.96 -10.72
C GLY A 148 -2.21 0.47 -10.48
N ILE A 149 -3.41 0.82 -10.94
CA ILE A 149 -4.00 2.14 -10.70
C ILE A 149 -4.35 2.29 -9.22
N THR A 150 -5.04 1.31 -8.64
CA THR A 150 -5.51 1.36 -7.25
C THR A 150 -4.35 1.45 -6.26
N GLU A 151 -3.35 0.57 -6.38
CA GLU A 151 -2.20 0.56 -5.49
C GLU A 151 -1.38 1.86 -5.59
N VAL A 152 -1.00 2.26 -6.81
CA VAL A 152 -0.15 3.45 -7.01
C VAL A 152 -0.86 4.74 -6.60
N ILE A 153 -2.13 4.93 -6.97
CA ILE A 153 -2.86 6.15 -6.62
C ILE A 153 -3.15 6.20 -5.12
N SER A 154 -3.52 5.07 -4.51
CA SER A 154 -3.79 5.00 -3.07
C SER A 154 -2.56 5.39 -2.26
N ASP A 155 -1.40 4.82 -2.59
CA ASP A 155 -0.15 5.12 -1.91
C ASP A 155 0.30 6.57 -2.13
N LEU A 156 0.21 7.09 -3.35
CA LEU A 156 0.56 8.48 -3.68
C LEU A 156 -0.37 9.49 -3.02
N VAL A 157 -1.62 9.13 -2.76
CA VAL A 157 -2.59 10.03 -2.11
C VAL A 157 -2.49 9.98 -0.59
N GLN A 158 -2.10 8.86 0.01
CA GLN A 158 -2.13 8.72 1.47
C GLN A 158 -0.74 8.89 2.10
N GLN A 159 0.28 8.23 1.59
CA GLN A 159 1.60 8.18 2.23
C GLN A 159 2.32 9.52 2.36
N PRO A 160 2.31 10.43 1.35
CA PRO A 160 2.97 11.72 1.50
C PRO A 160 2.37 12.56 2.62
N PHE A 161 1.05 12.52 2.82
CA PHE A 161 0.40 13.28 3.88
C PHE A 161 0.62 12.68 5.26
N VAL A 162 0.71 11.34 5.37
CA VAL A 162 1.12 10.67 6.61
C VAL A 162 2.54 11.07 6.99
N LEU A 163 3.47 11.05 6.01
CA LEU A 163 4.86 11.45 6.23
C LEU A 163 4.96 12.93 6.61
N ALA A 164 4.23 13.80 5.90
CA ALA A 164 4.17 15.22 6.20
C ALA A 164 3.60 15.51 7.60
N GLY A 165 2.52 14.80 7.99
CA GLY A 165 1.93 14.93 9.33
C GLY A 165 2.87 14.48 10.45
N ALA A 166 3.58 13.37 10.25
CA ALA A 166 4.57 12.90 11.21
C ALA A 166 5.79 13.84 11.29
N ALA A 167 6.28 14.32 10.15
CA ALA A 167 7.37 15.29 10.09
C ALA A 167 6.98 16.62 10.78
N ALA A 168 5.80 17.16 10.47
CA ALA A 168 5.29 18.37 11.10
C ALA A 168 5.22 18.23 12.62
N TYR A 169 4.80 17.05 13.13
CA TYR A 169 4.78 16.78 14.55
C TYR A 169 6.18 16.84 15.19
N LEU A 170 7.19 16.23 14.55
CA LEU A 170 8.57 16.25 15.01
C LEU A 170 9.13 17.68 15.04
N PHE A 171 8.91 18.47 13.99
CA PHE A 171 9.32 19.88 13.94
C PHE A 171 8.62 20.75 14.98
N PHE A 172 7.39 20.39 15.35
CA PHE A 172 6.64 21.12 16.38
C PHE A 172 7.15 20.84 17.80
N ILE A 173 7.69 19.63 18.06
CA ILE A 173 8.21 19.27 19.38
C ILE A 173 9.60 19.86 19.59
N ASP A 174 10.53 19.54 18.71
CA ASP A 174 11.92 20.00 18.80
C ASP A 174 12.57 19.96 17.42
N LEU A 175 13.06 21.11 16.97
CA LEU A 175 13.74 21.27 15.70
C LEU A 175 15.02 20.40 15.61
N ARG A 176 15.77 20.28 16.71
CA ARG A 176 17.00 19.48 16.74
C ARG A 176 16.69 17.99 16.59
N LEU A 177 15.69 17.51 17.32
CA LEU A 177 15.19 16.14 17.23
C LEU A 177 14.73 15.83 15.81
N ALA A 178 14.00 16.75 15.16
CA ALA A 178 13.55 16.60 13.79
C ALA A 178 14.74 16.51 12.81
N LEU A 179 15.78 17.34 12.97
CA LEU A 179 16.97 17.30 12.12
C LEU A 179 17.76 16.00 12.30
N VAL A 180 17.92 15.51 13.53
CA VAL A 180 18.58 14.22 13.81
C VAL A 180 17.78 13.08 13.17
N SER A 181 16.46 13.07 13.33
CA SER A 181 15.59 12.06 12.72
C SER A 181 15.67 12.09 11.19
N LEU A 182 15.72 13.27 10.58
CA LEU A 182 15.86 13.45 9.14
C LEU A 182 17.22 12.96 8.63
N ALA A 183 18.29 13.15 9.41
CA ALA A 183 19.64 12.65 9.08
C ALA A 183 19.73 11.11 9.15
N VAL A 184 18.98 10.48 10.06
CA VAL A 184 18.93 9.01 10.22
C VAL A 184 18.02 8.35 9.19
N PHE A 185 16.99 9.05 8.68
CA PHE A 185 16.02 8.52 7.73
C PHE A 185 16.63 7.86 6.46
N PRO A 186 17.68 8.43 5.80
CA PRO A 186 18.34 7.78 4.67
C PRO A 186 18.92 6.40 5.02
N LEU A 187 19.37 6.20 6.26
CA LEU A 187 19.91 4.92 6.72
C LEU A 187 18.86 3.81 6.69
N CYS A 188 17.60 4.14 7.00
CA CYS A 188 16.47 3.21 6.90
C CYS A 188 16.09 2.88 5.45
N ILE A 189 16.38 3.77 4.49
CA ILE A 189 16.08 3.55 3.07
C ILE A 189 17.10 2.64 2.40
N LEU A 190 18.35 2.61 2.86
CA LEU A 190 19.42 1.82 2.25
C LEU A 190 19.09 0.32 2.10
N PRO A 191 18.58 -0.38 3.12
CA PRO A 191 18.16 -1.78 2.98
C PRO A 191 17.10 -1.96 1.90
N VAL A 192 16.09 -1.08 1.87
CA VAL A 192 15.01 -1.13 0.87
C VAL A 192 15.55 -0.98 -0.54
N ALA A 193 16.50 -0.05 -0.75
CA ALA A 193 17.11 0.18 -2.07
C ALA A 193 17.97 -1.02 -2.53
N ILE A 194 18.75 -1.60 -1.62
CA ILE A 194 19.64 -2.74 -1.93
C ILE A 194 18.81 -4.00 -2.22
N PHE A 195 17.91 -4.36 -1.32
CA PHE A 195 17.10 -5.57 -1.47
C PHE A 195 16.05 -5.41 -2.56
N GLY A 196 15.50 -4.23 -2.78
CA GLY A 196 14.56 -3.93 -3.86
C GLY A 196 15.15 -4.22 -5.25
N LYS A 197 16.43 -3.89 -5.48
CA LYS A 197 17.14 -4.26 -6.72
C LYS A 197 17.27 -5.78 -6.87
N ARG A 198 17.59 -6.50 -5.80
CA ARG A 198 17.68 -7.97 -5.80
C ARG A 198 16.32 -8.61 -6.07
N VAL A 199 15.28 -8.15 -5.39
CA VAL A 199 13.89 -8.62 -5.61
C VAL A 199 13.47 -8.41 -7.06
N ARG A 200 13.71 -7.24 -7.64
CA ARG A 200 13.39 -6.94 -9.05
C ARG A 200 14.12 -7.87 -10.02
N ARG A 201 15.42 -8.11 -9.80
CA ARG A 201 16.22 -9.03 -10.63
C ARG A 201 15.68 -10.48 -10.55
N HIS A 202 15.39 -10.97 -9.37
CA HIS A 202 14.86 -12.33 -9.18
C HIS A 202 13.42 -12.46 -9.68
N ALA A 203 12.59 -11.40 -9.54
CA ALA A 203 11.23 -11.38 -10.06
C ALA A 203 11.20 -11.50 -11.59
N LYS A 204 12.09 -10.76 -12.29
CA LYS A 204 12.22 -10.89 -13.76
C LYS A 204 12.58 -12.32 -14.16
N ALA A 205 13.60 -12.92 -13.53
CA ALA A 205 13.98 -14.29 -13.80
C ALA A 205 12.91 -15.32 -13.43
N GLY A 206 12.07 -15.03 -12.42
CA GLY A 206 10.90 -15.84 -12.06
C GLY A 206 9.81 -15.79 -13.14
N GLN A 207 9.57 -14.60 -13.72
CA GLN A 207 8.59 -14.41 -14.79
C GLN A 207 8.97 -15.20 -16.07
N GLU A 208 10.27 -15.25 -16.41
CA GLU A 208 10.75 -16.05 -17.51
C GLU A 208 10.47 -17.55 -17.28
N ARG A 209 10.63 -18.05 -16.06
CA ARG A 209 10.37 -19.46 -15.73
C ARG A 209 8.88 -19.83 -15.69
N ILE A 210 8.00 -18.89 -15.36
CA ILE A 210 6.55 -19.11 -15.49
C ILE A 210 6.14 -19.24 -16.96
N ALA A 211 6.77 -18.46 -17.85
CA ALA A 211 6.55 -18.58 -19.29
C ALA A 211 7.02 -19.95 -19.81
N ASP A 212 8.20 -20.44 -19.37
CA ASP A 212 8.70 -21.78 -19.71
C ASP A 212 7.72 -22.87 -19.26
N LEU A 213 7.22 -22.80 -18.02
CA LEU A 213 6.22 -23.75 -17.51
C LEU A 213 4.93 -23.73 -18.31
N SER A 214 4.44 -22.52 -18.67
CA SER A 214 3.23 -22.36 -19.47
C SER A 214 3.41 -22.98 -20.87
N SER A 215 4.59 -22.83 -21.47
CA SER A 215 4.87 -23.40 -22.79
C SER A 215 4.93 -24.94 -22.75
N ILE A 216 5.55 -25.54 -21.73
CA ILE A 216 5.59 -26.99 -21.51
C ILE A 216 4.17 -27.54 -21.31
N GLN A 217 3.38 -26.84 -20.48
CA GLN A 217 1.99 -27.23 -20.24
C GLN A 217 1.14 -27.15 -21.51
N GLN A 218 1.33 -26.10 -22.32
CA GLN A 218 0.63 -25.94 -23.58
C GLN A 218 1.02 -27.02 -24.60
N GLU A 219 2.30 -27.38 -24.67
CA GLU A 219 2.84 -28.42 -25.51
C GLU A 219 2.25 -29.81 -25.12
N ALA A 220 2.30 -30.16 -23.83
CA ALA A 220 1.78 -31.43 -23.32
C ALA A 220 0.27 -31.56 -23.51
N ILE A 221 -0.51 -30.50 -23.23
CA ILE A 221 -1.97 -30.48 -23.40
C ILE A 221 -2.34 -30.47 -24.88
N GLY A 222 -1.64 -29.67 -25.69
CA GLY A 222 -1.88 -29.61 -27.15
C GLY A 222 -1.53 -30.91 -27.85
N GLY A 223 -0.52 -31.64 -27.37
CA GLY A 223 -0.11 -32.97 -27.86
C GLY A 223 -0.68 -34.15 -27.09
N ALA A 224 -1.75 -33.97 -26.30
CA ALA A 224 -2.27 -34.99 -25.38
C ALA A 224 -2.58 -36.34 -26.07
N ALA A 225 -3.05 -36.31 -27.32
CA ALA A 225 -3.27 -37.53 -28.08
C ALA A 225 -1.98 -38.31 -28.34
N ILE A 226 -0.87 -37.59 -28.62
CA ILE A 226 0.44 -38.19 -28.85
C ILE A 226 0.99 -38.74 -27.52
N VAL A 227 0.93 -37.93 -26.46
CA VAL A 227 1.38 -38.36 -25.11
C VAL A 227 0.66 -39.64 -24.70
N LYS A 228 -0.65 -39.70 -24.91
CA LYS A 228 -1.48 -40.92 -24.65
C LYS A 228 -1.14 -42.11 -25.54
N ALA A 229 -0.98 -41.87 -26.84
CA ALA A 229 -0.69 -42.96 -27.81
C ALA A 229 0.65 -43.63 -27.54
N TYR A 230 1.65 -42.89 -27.04
CA TYR A 230 2.97 -43.39 -26.75
C TYR A 230 3.21 -43.68 -25.26
N GLY A 231 2.22 -43.51 -24.39
CA GLY A 231 2.34 -43.78 -22.95
C GLY A 231 3.39 -42.89 -22.25
N MET A 232 3.56 -41.63 -22.72
CA MET A 232 4.62 -40.71 -22.27
C MET A 232 4.21 -39.83 -21.06
N GLU A 233 3.13 -40.16 -20.37
CA GLU A 233 2.62 -39.32 -19.24
C GLU A 233 3.67 -39.15 -18.14
N ASN A 234 4.42 -40.22 -17.81
CA ASN A 234 5.43 -40.13 -16.78
C ASN A 234 6.64 -39.29 -17.22
N HIS A 235 6.97 -39.28 -18.49
CA HIS A 235 8.04 -38.46 -19.06
C HIS A 235 7.66 -36.98 -18.99
N GLU A 236 6.48 -36.60 -19.47
CA GLU A 236 5.99 -35.22 -19.44
C GLU A 236 5.80 -34.73 -18.01
N ARG A 237 5.33 -35.57 -17.10
CA ARG A 237 5.23 -35.27 -15.68
C ARG A 237 6.61 -34.95 -15.09
N ALA A 238 7.62 -35.78 -15.34
CA ALA A 238 8.97 -35.56 -14.81
C ALA A 238 9.60 -34.28 -15.39
N ARG A 239 9.36 -34.01 -16.68
CA ARG A 239 9.79 -32.77 -17.35
C ARG A 239 9.16 -31.54 -16.70
N PHE A 240 7.87 -31.54 -16.47
CA PHE A 240 7.13 -30.44 -15.81
C PHE A 240 7.60 -30.25 -14.36
N GLU A 241 7.76 -31.34 -13.60
CA GLU A 241 8.23 -31.31 -12.20
C GLU A 241 9.60 -30.67 -12.08
N LYS A 242 10.54 -31.00 -12.98
CA LYS A 242 11.87 -30.39 -13.03
C LYS A 242 11.81 -28.87 -13.20
N HIS A 243 11.01 -28.38 -14.16
CA HIS A 243 10.86 -26.94 -14.41
C HIS A 243 10.09 -26.23 -13.29
N SER A 244 9.11 -26.91 -12.70
CA SER A 244 8.38 -26.42 -11.53
C SER A 244 9.29 -26.25 -10.31
N LEU A 245 10.22 -27.21 -10.09
CA LEU A 245 11.21 -27.12 -9.01
C LEU A 245 12.18 -25.97 -9.22
N ASP A 246 12.62 -25.70 -10.45
CA ASP A 246 13.47 -24.55 -10.77
C ASP A 246 12.75 -23.22 -10.56
N PHE A 247 11.48 -23.15 -10.92
CA PHE A 247 10.63 -21.99 -10.61
C PHE A 247 10.50 -21.80 -9.09
N PHE A 248 10.17 -22.87 -8.35
CA PHE A 248 10.07 -22.83 -6.88
C PHE A 248 11.34 -22.30 -6.23
N ARG A 249 12.52 -22.81 -6.61
CA ARG A 249 13.81 -22.37 -6.07
C ARG A 249 14.05 -20.87 -6.28
N ARG A 250 13.60 -20.32 -7.40
CA ARG A 250 13.70 -18.86 -7.69
C ARG A 250 12.70 -18.06 -6.87
N GLN A 251 11.47 -18.56 -6.72
CA GLN A 251 10.46 -17.93 -5.88
C GLN A 251 10.89 -17.86 -4.41
N VAL A 252 11.49 -18.92 -3.88
CA VAL A 252 12.03 -18.93 -2.52
C VAL A 252 13.10 -17.83 -2.34
N LYS A 253 13.98 -17.59 -3.34
CA LYS A 253 14.97 -16.51 -3.29
C LYS A 253 14.31 -15.12 -3.30
N ILE A 254 13.21 -14.95 -4.03
CA ILE A 254 12.42 -13.70 -4.02
C ILE A 254 11.81 -13.51 -2.64
N ILE A 255 11.16 -14.54 -2.09
CA ILE A 255 10.52 -14.52 -0.77
C ILE A 255 11.56 -14.20 0.31
N ALA A 256 12.71 -14.88 0.31
CA ALA A 256 13.79 -14.63 1.26
C ALA A 256 14.30 -13.18 1.17
N SER A 257 14.49 -12.65 -0.05
CA SER A 257 14.91 -11.27 -0.25
C SER A 257 13.87 -10.25 0.23
N LYS A 258 12.58 -10.53 0.04
CA LYS A 258 11.49 -9.70 0.56
C LYS A 258 11.38 -9.77 2.08
N ALA A 259 11.44 -10.98 2.63
CA ALA A 259 11.34 -11.21 4.06
C ALA A 259 12.49 -10.57 4.86
N ALA A 260 13.68 -10.47 4.27
CA ALA A 260 14.83 -9.83 4.91
C ALA A 260 14.69 -8.30 5.06
N VAL A 261 13.82 -7.66 4.27
CA VAL A 261 13.65 -6.20 4.30
C VAL A 261 13.02 -5.73 5.62
N SER A 262 11.94 -6.38 6.07
CA SER A 262 11.22 -5.97 7.28
C SER A 262 12.09 -5.99 8.55
N PRO A 263 12.81 -7.09 8.87
CA PRO A 263 13.68 -7.11 10.05
C PRO A 263 14.81 -6.09 10.00
N LEU A 264 15.34 -5.80 8.81
CA LEU A 264 16.38 -4.80 8.66
C LEU A 264 15.84 -3.38 8.90
N ILE A 265 14.66 -3.07 8.35
CA ILE A 265 14.01 -1.77 8.62
C ILE A 265 13.74 -1.64 10.12
N GLU A 266 13.23 -2.68 10.76
CA GLU A 266 12.95 -2.69 12.19
C GLU A 266 14.21 -2.47 13.02
N PHE A 267 15.29 -3.18 12.71
CA PHE A 267 16.59 -2.98 13.37
C PHE A 267 17.10 -1.55 13.23
N PHE A 268 17.11 -0.98 12.02
CA PHE A 268 17.54 0.40 11.82
C PHE A 268 16.60 1.42 12.46
N SER A 269 15.30 1.13 12.51
CA SER A 269 14.32 1.99 13.19
C SER A 269 14.54 2.03 14.69
N VAL A 270 14.83 0.88 15.32
CA VAL A 270 15.16 0.79 16.74
C VAL A 270 16.50 1.50 17.02
N LEU A 271 17.51 1.31 16.17
CA LEU A 271 18.79 2.01 16.28
C LEU A 271 18.61 3.53 16.21
N ALA A 272 17.77 3.99 15.28
CA ALA A 272 17.39 5.39 15.17
C ALA A 272 16.70 5.92 16.44
N ALA A 273 15.73 5.14 16.95
CA ALA A 273 15.04 5.49 18.22
C ALA A 273 16.01 5.55 19.41
N CYS A 274 16.94 4.59 19.51
CA CYS A 274 17.98 4.63 20.55
C CYS A 274 18.90 5.87 20.43
N THR A 275 19.27 6.24 19.21
CA THR A 275 20.08 7.47 18.99
C THR A 275 19.34 8.73 19.43
N VAL A 276 18.04 8.78 19.18
CA VAL A 276 17.17 9.88 19.61
C VAL A 276 17.01 9.90 21.13
N LEU A 277 16.94 8.75 21.80
CA LEU A 277 16.81 8.65 23.26
C LEU A 277 18.12 9.02 24.01
N LEU A 278 19.28 8.82 23.37
CA LEU A 278 20.59 9.20 23.93
C LEU A 278 20.87 10.69 23.81
N TYR A 279 20.13 11.40 23.02
CA TYR A 279 20.21 12.86 22.84
C TYR A 279 19.31 13.61 23.84
#